data_892b90d4a7c700365911890525d0cf66
#
_entry.id   892b90d4a7c700365911890525d0cf66
#
_cell.length_a   1.000
_cell.length_b   1.000
_cell.length_c   1.000
_cell.angle_alpha   90.00
_cell.angle_beta   90.00
_cell.angle_gamma   90.00
#
_symmetry.space_group_name_H-M   'P 1'
#
loop_
_entity.id
_entity.type
_entity.pdbx_description
1 polymer ?
#
loop_
_entity_poly.entity_id
_entity_poly.type
_entity_poly.pdbx_seq_one_letter_code
_entity_poly.pdbx_strand_id
1 'polypeptide(L)'
;MKTAIIILCAVPGLVQAADFSDYENLLKESIGIRAELADVLETVSDKAGAKAALPRVREIVGQYVEVAAKILSVPQPDEAGKMAIERGLKDEFAPIRTKLAANILRLATVNFYEVDELRHALEPVAAIAPAPPQWQRR
;
A
#
# COMPACT_ATOMS: atom_id res chain seq x y z
N MET A 1 44.45 -15.46 12.76
CA MET A 1 43.32 -16.26 13.24
C MET A 1 42.36 -15.47 14.10
N LYS A 2 42.84 -14.64 15.01
CA LYS A 2 42.01 -13.88 15.94
C LYS A 2 41.29 -12.70 15.30
N THR A 3 41.77 -12.18 14.20
CA THR A 3 41.22 -11.06 13.47
C THR A 3 39.93 -11.37 12.75
N ALA A 4 39.71 -12.62 12.36
CA ALA A 4 38.47 -13.03 11.70
C ALA A 4 37.24 -12.94 12.61
N ILE A 5 37.43 -13.13 13.91
CA ILE A 5 36.36 -13.09 14.91
C ILE A 5 35.83 -11.65 15.11
N ILE A 6 36.75 -10.68 15.07
CA ILE A 6 36.41 -9.27 15.26
C ILE A 6 35.62 -8.73 14.07
N ILE A 7 35.93 -9.18 12.87
CA ILE A 7 35.23 -8.81 11.65
C ILE A 7 33.79 -9.33 11.66
N LEU A 8 33.60 -10.55 12.17
CA LEU A 8 32.26 -11.14 12.30
C LEU A 8 31.35 -10.38 13.26
N CYS A 9 31.89 -9.71 14.26
CA CYS A 9 31.08 -8.90 15.18
C CYS A 9 30.59 -7.58 14.57
N ALA A 10 31.30 -7.03 13.59
CA ALA A 10 30.93 -5.80 12.91
C ALA A 10 29.92 -6.04 11.79
N VAL A 11 30.00 -7.18 11.12
CA VAL A 11 29.14 -7.53 9.98
C VAL A 11 27.65 -7.57 10.30
N PRO A 12 27.17 -8.11 11.44
CA PRO A 12 25.72 -8.14 11.74
C PRO A 12 25.06 -6.77 11.78
N GLY A 13 25.74 -5.75 12.28
CA GLY A 13 25.21 -4.39 12.31
C GLY A 13 25.04 -3.78 10.90
N LEU A 14 25.99 -4.03 10.00
CA LEU A 14 25.95 -3.57 8.63
C LEU A 14 24.89 -4.33 7.82
N VAL A 15 24.76 -5.63 8.03
CA VAL A 15 23.74 -6.47 7.38
C VAL A 15 22.34 -6.05 7.80
N GLN A 16 22.11 -5.75 9.09
CA GLN A 16 20.83 -5.27 9.58
C GLN A 16 20.40 -3.95 8.94
N ALA A 17 21.33 -3.01 8.76
CA ALA A 17 21.06 -1.75 8.08
C ALA A 17 20.71 -1.94 6.59
N ALA A 18 21.32 -2.94 5.92
CA ALA A 18 21.02 -3.29 4.53
C ALA A 18 19.68 -4.02 4.38
N ASP A 19 19.29 -4.86 5.36
CA ASP A 19 18.07 -5.67 5.29
C ASP A 19 16.79 -4.85 5.25
N PHE A 20 16.79 -3.66 5.82
CA PHE A 20 15.61 -2.79 5.82
C PHE A 20 15.37 -2.07 4.49
N SER A 21 16.32 -2.11 3.57
CA SER A 21 16.12 -1.57 2.22
C SER A 21 15.03 -2.33 1.45
N ASP A 22 14.90 -3.62 1.64
CA ASP A 22 13.83 -4.41 1.02
C ASP A 22 12.46 -3.98 1.54
N TYR A 23 12.33 -3.76 2.84
CA TYR A 23 11.12 -3.23 3.44
C TYR A 23 10.72 -1.87 2.85
N GLU A 24 11.67 -0.94 2.77
CA GLU A 24 11.43 0.39 2.21
C GLU A 24 11.06 0.33 0.73
N ASN A 25 11.75 -0.48 -0.07
CA ASN A 25 11.46 -0.63 -1.49
C ASN A 25 10.07 -1.23 -1.74
N LEU A 26 9.66 -2.20 -0.94
CA LEU A 26 8.32 -2.78 -1.02
C LEU A 26 7.23 -1.78 -0.63
N LEU A 27 7.49 -0.91 0.36
CA LEU A 27 6.58 0.19 0.68
C LEU A 27 6.42 1.15 -0.50
N LYS A 28 7.51 1.53 -1.16
CA LYS A 28 7.47 2.38 -2.35
C LYS A 28 6.70 1.72 -3.49
N GLU A 29 6.91 0.44 -3.70
CA GLU A 29 6.14 -0.35 -4.69
C GLU A 29 4.65 -0.35 -4.36
N SER A 30 4.29 -0.55 -3.11
CA SER A 30 2.89 -0.48 -2.64
C SER A 30 2.26 0.90 -2.90
N ILE A 31 3.01 1.97 -2.69
CA ILE A 31 2.56 3.34 -2.97
C ILE A 31 2.27 3.51 -4.47
N GLY A 32 3.16 3.04 -5.33
CA GLY A 32 2.98 3.10 -6.78
C GLY A 32 1.75 2.32 -7.26
N ILE A 33 1.51 1.15 -6.69
CA ILE A 33 0.32 0.33 -6.99
C ILE A 33 -0.96 1.07 -6.59
N ARG A 34 -0.98 1.71 -5.42
CA ARG A 34 -2.14 2.49 -4.97
C ARG A 34 -2.36 3.72 -5.84
N ALA A 35 -1.31 4.37 -6.30
CA ALA A 35 -1.40 5.49 -7.22
C ALA A 35 -2.08 5.07 -8.54
N GLU A 36 -1.67 3.94 -9.09
CA GLU A 36 -2.26 3.39 -10.29
C GLU A 36 -3.75 3.04 -10.10
N LEU A 37 -4.06 2.43 -8.95
CA LEU A 37 -5.46 2.13 -8.62
C LEU A 37 -6.30 3.40 -8.54
N ALA A 38 -5.81 4.44 -7.89
CA ALA A 38 -6.50 5.72 -7.79
C ALA A 38 -6.77 6.32 -9.18
N ASP A 39 -5.80 6.26 -10.09
CA ASP A 39 -5.94 6.76 -11.45
C ASP A 39 -7.00 5.98 -12.24
N VAL A 40 -7.01 4.66 -12.12
CA VAL A 40 -8.03 3.82 -12.77
C VAL A 40 -9.43 4.13 -12.22
N LEU A 41 -9.58 4.23 -10.91
CA LEU A 41 -10.88 4.53 -10.29
C LEU A 41 -11.40 5.92 -10.65
N GLU A 42 -10.51 6.89 -10.84
CA GLU A 42 -10.87 8.24 -11.24
C GLU A 42 -11.58 8.27 -12.59
N THR A 43 -11.27 7.35 -13.49
CA THR A 43 -11.89 7.25 -14.82
C THR A 43 -13.28 6.64 -14.80
N VAL A 44 -13.69 6.02 -13.71
CA VAL A 44 -15.00 5.36 -13.58
C VAL A 44 -16.08 6.39 -13.27
N SER A 45 -16.98 6.61 -14.21
CA SER A 45 -18.05 7.62 -14.11
C SER A 45 -19.46 7.07 -14.40
N ASP A 46 -19.57 5.81 -14.79
CA ASP A 46 -20.83 5.14 -15.08
C ASP A 46 -20.71 3.61 -14.93
N LYS A 47 -21.82 2.91 -15.12
CA LYS A 47 -21.88 1.45 -15.01
C LYS A 47 -20.99 0.74 -16.06
N ALA A 48 -21.01 1.24 -17.29
CA ALA A 48 -20.19 0.68 -18.38
C ALA A 48 -18.70 0.84 -18.08
N GLY A 49 -18.31 2.02 -17.60
CA GLY A 49 -16.93 2.29 -17.15
C GLY A 49 -16.52 1.43 -15.96
N ALA A 50 -17.41 1.21 -15.00
CA ALA A 50 -17.17 0.33 -13.86
C ALA A 50 -16.89 -1.11 -14.29
N LYS A 51 -17.69 -1.63 -15.21
CA LYS A 51 -17.50 -2.97 -15.78
C LYS A 51 -16.20 -3.06 -16.58
N ALA A 52 -15.91 -2.05 -17.38
CA ALA A 52 -14.69 -2.01 -18.20
C ALA A 52 -13.41 -1.93 -17.35
N ALA A 53 -13.45 -1.22 -16.23
CA ALA A 53 -12.32 -1.08 -15.31
C ALA A 53 -12.07 -2.34 -14.46
N LEU A 54 -13.06 -3.19 -14.27
CA LEU A 54 -13.00 -4.32 -13.34
C LEU A 54 -11.81 -5.26 -13.54
N PRO A 55 -11.45 -5.71 -14.76
CA PRO A 55 -10.27 -6.56 -14.95
C PRO A 55 -8.98 -5.89 -14.49
N ARG A 56 -8.82 -4.61 -14.78
CA ARG A 56 -7.64 -3.85 -14.38
C ARG A 56 -7.58 -3.64 -12.87
N VAL A 57 -8.71 -3.33 -12.25
CA VAL A 57 -8.81 -3.20 -10.79
C VAL A 57 -8.42 -4.51 -10.11
N ARG A 58 -8.91 -5.65 -10.58
CA ARG A 58 -8.56 -6.97 -10.04
C ARG A 58 -7.06 -7.25 -10.15
N GLU A 59 -6.46 -6.91 -11.27
CA GLU A 59 -5.02 -7.07 -11.49
C GLU A 59 -4.21 -6.22 -10.50
N ILE A 60 -4.54 -4.94 -10.37
CA ILE A 60 -3.84 -4.00 -9.48
C ILE A 60 -4.00 -4.41 -8.01
N VAL A 61 -5.21 -4.76 -7.60
CA VAL A 61 -5.48 -5.21 -6.21
C VAL A 61 -4.74 -6.52 -5.92
N GLY A 62 -4.67 -7.43 -6.89
CA GLY A 62 -3.88 -8.65 -6.78
C GLY A 62 -2.39 -8.35 -6.53
N GLN A 63 -1.81 -7.43 -7.27
CA GLN A 63 -0.44 -6.95 -7.07
C GLN A 63 -0.26 -6.33 -5.68
N TYR A 64 -1.23 -5.54 -5.23
CA TYR A 64 -1.21 -4.94 -3.90
C TYR A 64 -1.18 -5.98 -2.78
N VAL A 65 -2.04 -6.98 -2.85
CA VAL A 65 -2.09 -8.08 -1.88
C VAL A 65 -0.77 -8.86 -1.87
N GLU A 66 -0.21 -9.11 -3.04
CA GLU A 66 1.07 -9.81 -3.18
C GLU A 66 2.22 -9.02 -2.54
N VAL A 67 2.31 -7.72 -2.79
CA VAL A 67 3.32 -6.85 -2.18
C VAL A 67 3.12 -6.75 -0.68
N ALA A 68 1.89 -6.65 -0.19
CA ALA A 68 1.58 -6.64 1.23
C ALA A 68 2.08 -7.91 1.93
N ALA A 69 1.92 -9.08 1.31
CA ALA A 69 2.45 -10.34 1.81
C ALA A 69 3.98 -10.36 1.82
N LYS A 70 4.62 -9.83 0.79
CA LYS A 70 6.08 -9.71 0.72
C LYS A 70 6.64 -8.81 1.82
N ILE A 71 5.96 -7.70 2.12
CA ILE A 71 6.37 -6.79 3.21
C ILE A 71 6.44 -7.54 4.54
N LEU A 72 5.48 -8.43 4.82
CA LEU A 72 5.47 -9.23 6.03
C LEU A 72 6.55 -10.32 6.07
N SER A 73 7.09 -10.71 4.92
CA SER A 73 8.08 -11.78 4.80
C SER A 73 9.53 -11.32 4.89
N VAL A 74 9.80 -10.03 4.76
CA VAL A 74 11.14 -9.44 4.86
C VAL A 74 11.44 -9.01 6.29
N PRO A 75 12.73 -8.82 6.65
CA PRO A 75 13.08 -8.31 7.97
C PRO A 75 12.38 -7.00 8.28
N GLN A 76 11.77 -6.92 9.46
CA GLN A 76 10.98 -5.77 9.89
C GLN A 76 11.85 -4.82 10.70
N PRO A 77 11.88 -3.51 10.38
CA PRO A 77 12.47 -2.51 11.27
C PRO A 77 11.73 -2.49 12.61
N ASP A 78 12.38 -1.97 13.66
CA ASP A 78 11.68 -1.65 14.89
C ASP A 78 10.68 -0.50 14.68
N GLU A 79 9.86 -0.20 15.69
CA GLU A 79 8.85 0.86 15.56
C GLU A 79 9.44 2.22 15.19
N ALA A 80 10.59 2.57 15.77
CA ALA A 80 11.29 3.82 15.44
C ALA A 80 11.75 3.84 13.98
N GLY A 81 12.28 2.71 13.49
CA GLY A 81 12.70 2.55 12.11
C GLY A 81 11.54 2.62 11.12
N LYS A 82 10.42 1.97 11.42
CA LYS A 82 9.20 2.06 10.62
C LYS A 82 8.68 3.49 10.53
N MET A 83 8.60 4.19 11.66
CA MET A 83 8.16 5.58 11.69
C MET A 83 9.09 6.49 10.89
N ALA A 84 10.40 6.27 10.95
CA ALA A 84 11.37 7.05 10.17
C ALA A 84 11.18 6.85 8.66
N ILE A 85 10.98 5.61 8.21
CA ILE A 85 10.73 5.27 6.82
C ILE A 85 9.41 5.88 6.35
N GLU A 86 8.33 5.71 7.12
CA GLU A 86 7.02 6.29 6.81
C GLU A 86 7.06 7.81 6.73
N ARG A 87 7.80 8.44 7.63
CA ARG A 87 7.97 9.91 7.62
C ARG A 87 8.70 10.37 6.36
N GLY A 88 9.72 9.63 5.92
CA GLY A 88 10.44 9.92 4.67
C GLY A 88 9.57 9.76 3.42
N LEU A 89 8.55 8.90 3.46
CA LEU A 89 7.64 8.65 2.34
C LEU A 89 6.33 9.42 2.43
N LYS A 90 6.12 10.18 3.50
CA LYS A 90 4.85 10.86 3.80
C LYS A 90 4.40 11.80 2.68
N ASP A 91 5.31 12.62 2.17
CA ASP A 91 4.98 13.61 1.15
C ASP A 91 4.57 12.96 -0.18
N GLU A 92 5.15 11.81 -0.47
CA GLU A 92 4.79 11.02 -1.65
C GLU A 92 3.48 10.26 -1.46
N PHE A 93 3.29 9.68 -0.28
CA PHE A 93 2.16 8.81 0.00
C PHE A 93 0.86 9.56 0.33
N ALA A 94 0.91 10.67 1.05
CA ALA A 94 -0.29 11.37 1.52
C ALA A 94 -1.23 11.81 0.38
N PRO A 95 -0.77 12.38 -0.74
CA PRO A 95 -1.64 12.75 -1.85
C PRO A 95 -2.32 11.53 -2.49
N ILE A 96 -1.58 10.44 -2.64
CA ILE A 96 -2.07 9.19 -3.24
C ILE A 96 -3.14 8.57 -2.36
N ARG A 97 -2.89 8.50 -1.05
CA ARG A 97 -3.85 8.00 -0.07
C ARG A 97 -5.14 8.80 -0.08
N THR A 98 -5.05 10.13 -0.12
CA THR A 98 -6.21 11.02 -0.16
C THR A 98 -6.99 10.81 -1.45
N LYS A 99 -6.33 10.75 -2.59
CA LYS A 99 -6.96 10.51 -3.88
C LYS A 99 -7.68 9.16 -3.95
N LEU A 100 -7.01 8.10 -3.49
CA LEU A 100 -7.59 6.76 -3.47
C LEU A 100 -8.82 6.70 -2.57
N ALA A 101 -8.73 7.22 -1.35
CA ALA A 101 -9.84 7.26 -0.41
C ALA A 101 -11.03 8.07 -0.96
N ALA A 102 -10.77 9.21 -1.58
CA ALA A 102 -11.80 10.04 -2.19
C ALA A 102 -12.52 9.32 -3.34
N ASN A 103 -11.79 8.60 -4.18
CA ASN A 103 -12.39 7.82 -5.28
C ASN A 103 -13.21 6.64 -4.77
N ILE A 104 -12.74 5.91 -3.76
CA ILE A 104 -13.51 4.81 -3.15
C ILE A 104 -14.79 5.36 -2.53
N LEU A 105 -14.70 6.47 -1.80
CA LEU A 105 -15.88 7.11 -1.19
C LEU A 105 -16.87 7.58 -2.26
N ARG A 106 -16.41 8.20 -3.33
CA ARG A 106 -17.24 8.63 -4.45
C ARG A 106 -17.99 7.45 -5.06
N LEU A 107 -17.29 6.35 -5.32
CA LEU A 107 -17.92 5.13 -5.85
C LEU A 107 -18.92 4.52 -4.86
N ALA A 108 -18.62 4.54 -3.57
CA ALA A 108 -19.53 4.06 -2.54
C ALA A 108 -20.84 4.87 -2.49
N THR A 109 -20.77 6.19 -2.70
CA THR A 109 -21.98 7.05 -2.71
C THR A 109 -22.95 6.73 -3.87
N VAL A 110 -22.43 6.19 -4.96
CA VAL A 110 -23.25 5.75 -6.12
C VAL A 110 -23.40 4.22 -6.16
N ASN A 111 -23.14 3.54 -5.04
CA ASN A 111 -23.22 2.09 -4.91
C ASN A 111 -22.43 1.36 -6.01
N PHE A 112 -21.22 1.87 -6.33
CA PHE A 112 -20.32 1.30 -7.35
C PHE A 112 -21.01 1.10 -8.71
N TYR A 113 -21.97 1.98 -9.04
CA TYR A 113 -22.80 1.90 -10.23
C TYR A 113 -23.52 0.54 -10.39
N GLU A 114 -23.88 -0.09 -9.25
CA GLU A 114 -24.51 -1.41 -9.18
C GLU A 114 -23.61 -2.56 -9.69
N VAL A 115 -22.29 -2.35 -9.76
CA VAL A 115 -21.32 -3.40 -10.10
C VAL A 115 -20.74 -3.95 -8.81
N ASP A 116 -21.39 -4.95 -8.23
CA ASP A 116 -20.99 -5.56 -6.95
C ASP A 116 -19.59 -6.16 -7.00
N GLU A 117 -19.20 -6.69 -8.15
CA GLU A 117 -17.86 -7.23 -8.35
C GLU A 117 -16.76 -6.17 -8.18
N LEU A 118 -17.04 -4.91 -8.54
CA LEU A 118 -16.09 -3.82 -8.31
C LEU A 118 -15.94 -3.54 -6.82
N ARG A 119 -17.03 -3.51 -6.07
CA ARG A 119 -17.00 -3.37 -4.62
C ARG A 119 -16.19 -4.48 -3.97
N HIS A 120 -16.45 -5.73 -4.32
CA HIS A 120 -15.72 -6.88 -3.80
C HIS A 120 -14.25 -6.86 -4.18
N ALA A 121 -13.92 -6.44 -5.39
CA ALA A 121 -12.52 -6.33 -5.83
C ALA A 121 -11.72 -5.30 -5.00
N LEU A 122 -12.38 -4.27 -4.49
CA LEU A 122 -11.75 -3.21 -3.70
C LEU A 122 -11.67 -3.51 -2.19
N GLU A 123 -12.35 -4.56 -1.70
CA GLU A 123 -12.36 -4.92 -0.27
C GLU A 123 -10.96 -5.06 0.35
N PRO A 124 -9.97 -5.72 -0.29
CA PRO A 124 -8.64 -5.86 0.31
C PRO A 124 -7.96 -4.51 0.56
N VAL A 125 -8.15 -3.54 -0.31
CA VAL A 125 -7.59 -2.20 -0.18
C VAL A 125 -8.34 -1.39 0.89
N ALA A 126 -9.65 -1.50 0.92
CA ALA A 126 -10.49 -0.81 1.90
C ALA A 126 -10.26 -1.36 3.32
N ALA A 127 -10.03 -2.66 3.48
CA ALA A 127 -9.78 -3.28 4.78
C ALA A 127 -8.46 -2.85 5.41
N ILE A 128 -7.48 -2.47 4.59
CA ILE A 128 -6.15 -2.03 5.05
C ILE A 128 -6.10 -0.51 5.23
N ALA A 129 -7.07 0.23 4.67
CA ALA A 129 -7.20 1.66 4.94
C ALA A 129 -7.46 1.87 6.44
N PRO A 130 -6.69 2.73 7.12
CA PRO A 130 -6.96 3.00 8.52
C PRO A 130 -8.39 3.51 8.68
N ALA A 131 -9.08 2.99 9.70
CA ALA A 131 -10.40 3.45 10.02
C ALA A 131 -10.42 4.98 10.14
N PRO A 132 -11.44 5.67 9.61
CA PRO A 132 -11.52 7.11 9.74
C PRO A 132 -11.48 7.51 11.21
N PRO A 133 -10.85 8.63 11.57
CA PRO A 133 -10.81 9.10 12.93
C PRO A 133 -12.22 9.14 13.53
N GLN A 134 -12.34 8.86 14.81
CA GLN A 134 -13.66 8.74 15.48
C GLN A 134 -14.53 9.99 15.32
N TRP A 135 -13.92 11.16 15.15
CA TRP A 135 -14.64 12.40 14.92
C TRP A 135 -15.34 12.48 13.54
N GLN A 136 -14.94 11.66 12.58
CA GLN A 136 -15.62 11.57 11.27
C GLN A 136 -16.81 10.61 11.27
N ARG A 137 -17.02 9.87 12.37
CA ARG A 137 -18.12 8.90 12.46
C ARG A 137 -19.43 9.49 13.00
N ARG A 138 -19.48 10.78 13.25
CA ARG A 138 -20.68 11.45 13.75
C ARG A 138 -21.45 12.14 12.65
#